data_5aa43b239aa84f560e2819694d0d3317
#
_entry.id   5aa43b239aa84f560e2819694d0d3317
#
_cell.length_a   1.000
_cell.length_b   1.000
_cell.length_c   1.000
_cell.angle_alpha   90.00
_cell.angle_beta   90.00
_cell.angle_gamma   90.00
#
_symmetry.space_group_name_H-M   'P 1'
#
loop_
_entity.id
_entity.type
_entity.pdbx_description
1 polymer ?
#
loop_
_entity_poly.entity_id
_entity_poly.type
_entity_poly.pdbx_seq_one_letter_code
_entity_poly.pdbx_strand_id
1 'polypeptide(L)'
;GDRQGAVLNVKNQYRLRYKYSGSLFIRNQQFLSGSEDIINLKENRNSNFTVRWNHVQKLRNNQNFNANTTYSSNGSYNRNYGLNLAQRMDQKATSNVTYSKRWPKSKNSVSLNLYSNQDLLVDKKVDNSSNYYVSPTQPGSQLNISNRTLPKISFRHGQSSLFPTSANIKKWYNTIMWNYGFNYTKKEKKYYKSTFSDSLNSFDWARDSFGNPIDTLFQDDGWTH
;
A
#
# COMPACT_ATOMS: atom_id res chain seq x y z
N GLY A 1 15.51 -10.87 -31.00
CA GLY A 1 16.68 -10.42 -30.28
C GLY A 1 16.84 -11.18 -28.98
N ASP A 2 18.02 -11.72 -28.74
CA ASP A 2 18.35 -12.51 -27.55
C ASP A 2 18.32 -11.61 -26.31
N ARG A 3 17.39 -11.88 -25.44
CA ARG A 3 17.32 -11.20 -24.16
C ARG A 3 18.21 -11.93 -23.17
N GLN A 4 19.35 -11.39 -22.87
CA GLN A 4 20.22 -11.89 -21.79
C GLN A 4 19.83 -11.22 -20.47
N GLY A 5 19.65 -12.00 -19.44
CA GLY A 5 19.29 -11.47 -18.13
C GLY A 5 19.60 -12.44 -17.01
N ALA A 6 19.81 -11.87 -15.82
CA ALA A 6 19.99 -12.63 -14.59
C ALA A 6 18.76 -12.45 -13.68
N VAL A 7 18.29 -13.56 -13.10
CA VAL A 7 17.20 -13.56 -12.12
C VAL A 7 17.71 -14.18 -10.84
N LEU A 8 17.76 -13.39 -9.77
CA LEU A 8 18.05 -13.88 -8.43
C LEU A 8 16.74 -13.94 -7.64
N ASN A 9 16.32 -15.13 -7.23
CA ASN A 9 15.18 -15.34 -6.36
C ASN A 9 15.65 -15.88 -5.02
N VAL A 10 15.38 -15.17 -3.94
CA VAL A 10 15.59 -15.66 -2.58
C VAL A 10 14.23 -15.80 -1.92
N LYS A 11 13.90 -17.02 -1.50
CA LYS A 11 12.68 -17.32 -0.78
C LYS A 11 13.04 -17.97 0.55
N ASN A 12 12.66 -17.35 1.64
CA ASN A 12 12.85 -17.86 2.98
C ASN A 12 11.51 -17.96 3.70
N GLN A 13 11.24 -19.12 4.30
CA GLN A 13 10.11 -19.31 5.21
C GLN A 13 10.68 -19.60 6.58
N TYR A 14 10.19 -18.87 7.59
CA TYR A 14 10.65 -19.02 8.95
C TYR A 14 9.49 -19.22 9.92
N ARG A 15 9.72 -20.07 10.91
CA ARG A 15 8.80 -20.35 12.01
C ARG A 15 9.59 -20.65 13.25
N LEU A 16 9.51 -19.82 14.26
CA LEU A 16 10.23 -19.99 15.52
C LEU A 16 9.24 -20.14 16.70
N ARG A 17 9.34 -21.30 17.37
CA ARG A 17 8.63 -21.63 18.63
C ARG A 17 7.14 -21.25 18.63
N TYR A 18 6.44 -21.45 17.51
CA TYR A 18 5.01 -21.14 17.38
C TYR A 18 4.62 -19.67 17.66
N LYS A 19 5.56 -18.79 17.95
CA LYS A 19 5.30 -17.39 18.30
C LYS A 19 5.32 -16.47 17.11
N TYR A 20 6.15 -16.73 16.13
CA TYR A 20 6.15 -15.98 14.90
C TYR A 20 6.45 -16.86 13.70
N SER A 21 5.87 -16.51 12.60
CA SER A 21 6.07 -17.15 11.32
C SER A 21 6.03 -16.11 10.22
N GLY A 22 6.64 -16.41 9.10
CA GLY A 22 6.60 -15.51 7.97
C GLY A 22 7.30 -16.07 6.76
N SER A 23 7.28 -15.30 5.71
CA SER A 23 8.01 -15.54 4.47
C SER A 23 8.60 -14.25 3.97
N LEU A 24 9.83 -14.32 3.53
CA LEU A 24 10.52 -13.24 2.84
C LEU A 24 10.84 -13.72 1.43
N PHE A 25 10.39 -12.97 0.45
CA PHE A 25 10.69 -13.20 -0.96
C PHE A 25 11.37 -11.95 -1.50
N ILE A 26 12.57 -12.11 -2.01
CA ILE A 26 13.34 -11.05 -2.67
C ILE A 26 13.64 -11.54 -4.08
N ARG A 27 13.32 -10.71 -5.05
CA ARG A 27 13.59 -10.97 -6.46
C ARG A 27 14.32 -9.77 -7.04
N ASN A 28 15.49 -10.02 -7.58
CA ASN A 28 16.23 -9.07 -8.38
C ASN A 28 16.34 -9.61 -9.80
N GLN A 29 15.91 -8.83 -10.78
CA GLN A 29 15.95 -9.20 -12.18
C GLN A 29 16.62 -8.10 -12.96
N GLN A 30 17.60 -8.48 -13.76
CA GLN A 30 18.28 -7.59 -14.67
C GLN A 30 18.14 -8.13 -16.09
N PHE A 31 17.73 -7.28 -16.99
CA PHE A 31 17.63 -7.60 -18.41
C PHE A 31 18.42 -6.58 -19.22
N LEU A 32 19.14 -7.09 -20.17
CA LEU A 32 19.77 -6.30 -21.22
C LEU A 32 18.75 -6.20 -22.37
N SER A 33 18.34 -4.98 -22.68
CA SER A 33 17.56 -4.68 -23.87
C SER A 33 18.54 -4.21 -24.94
N GLY A 34 18.86 -5.06 -25.89
CA GLY A 34 19.63 -4.67 -27.06
C GLY A 34 18.82 -3.72 -27.94
N SER A 35 19.36 -2.57 -28.28
CA SER A 35 18.90 -1.78 -29.40
C SER A 35 19.38 -2.46 -30.69
N GLU A 36 18.50 -2.60 -31.69
CA GLU A 36 18.87 -3.12 -33.01
C GLU A 36 19.81 -2.15 -33.79
N ASP A 37 20.11 -0.98 -33.25
CA ASP A 37 21.04 -0.02 -33.82
C ASP A 37 22.49 -0.47 -33.60
N ILE A 38 23.05 -1.05 -34.63
CA ILE A 38 24.45 -1.53 -34.71
C ILE A 38 25.47 -0.42 -34.42
N ILE A 39 25.10 0.85 -34.46
CA ILE A 39 25.99 2.02 -34.35
C ILE A 39 26.03 2.60 -32.91
N ASN A 40 25.04 2.39 -32.09
CA ASN A 40 25.00 2.89 -30.70
C ASN A 40 24.66 1.77 -29.73
N LEU A 41 25.67 1.01 -29.36
CA LEU A 41 25.58 -0.05 -28.30
C LEU A 41 25.39 0.57 -26.91
N LYS A 42 24.33 1.33 -26.71
CA LYS A 42 23.91 1.74 -25.39
C LYS A 42 23.09 0.60 -24.78
N GLU A 43 23.76 -0.26 -24.03
CA GLU A 43 23.10 -1.32 -23.27
C GLU A 43 22.09 -0.70 -22.28
N ASN A 44 20.82 -0.78 -22.59
CA ASN A 44 19.76 -0.38 -21.69
C ASN A 44 19.54 -1.49 -20.66
N ARG A 45 20.12 -1.35 -19.48
CA ARG A 45 19.91 -2.27 -18.35
C ARG A 45 18.62 -1.91 -17.64
N ASN A 46 17.61 -2.74 -17.81
CA ASN A 46 16.39 -2.66 -17.02
C ASN A 46 16.50 -3.57 -15.80
N SER A 47 16.49 -2.98 -14.61
CA SER A 47 16.47 -3.73 -13.35
C SER A 47 15.10 -3.64 -12.68
N ASN A 48 14.65 -4.75 -12.12
CA ASN A 48 13.47 -4.80 -11.28
C ASN A 48 13.78 -5.50 -9.96
N PHE A 49 13.51 -4.81 -8.89
CA PHE A 49 13.66 -5.32 -7.53
C PHE A 49 12.28 -5.44 -6.88
N THR A 50 11.93 -6.64 -6.45
CA THR A 50 10.66 -6.92 -5.78
C THR A 50 10.92 -7.56 -4.43
N VAL A 51 10.28 -7.03 -3.39
CA VAL A 51 10.28 -7.61 -2.03
C VAL A 51 8.85 -7.89 -1.63
N ARG A 52 8.59 -9.11 -1.17
CA ARG A 52 7.34 -9.49 -0.49
C ARG A 52 7.69 -10.03 0.88
N TRP A 53 7.11 -9.45 1.90
CA TRP A 53 7.32 -9.86 3.28
C TRP A 53 5.99 -10.07 3.98
N ASN A 54 5.79 -11.31 4.42
CA ASN A 54 4.68 -11.70 5.27
C ASN A 54 5.22 -12.06 6.64
N HIS A 55 4.68 -11.49 7.69
CA HIS A 55 5.08 -11.77 9.05
C HIS A 55 3.88 -11.77 9.97
N VAL A 56 3.79 -12.80 10.81
CA VAL A 56 2.77 -12.93 11.85
C VAL A 56 3.47 -13.25 13.16
N GLN A 57 3.27 -12.42 14.15
CA GLN A 57 3.88 -12.60 15.47
C GLN A 57 2.88 -12.35 16.58
N LYS A 58 2.77 -13.34 17.48
CA LYS A 58 2.06 -13.21 18.76
C LYS A 58 3.09 -12.89 19.84
N LEU A 59 3.05 -11.69 20.33
CA LEU A 59 3.94 -11.20 21.38
C LEU A 59 3.34 -11.50 22.78
N ARG A 60 4.16 -11.36 23.82
CA ARG A 60 3.68 -11.49 25.20
C ARG A 60 2.66 -10.38 25.52
N ASN A 61 1.85 -10.58 26.56
CA ASN A 61 0.89 -9.58 27.05
C ASN A 61 -0.17 -9.16 26.03
N ASN A 62 -0.75 -10.14 25.32
CA ASN A 62 -1.85 -9.94 24.37
C ASN A 62 -1.55 -8.90 23.29
N GLN A 63 -0.37 -8.98 22.71
CA GLN A 63 0.06 -8.18 21.58
C GLN A 63 0.13 -9.06 20.33
N ASN A 64 -0.30 -8.50 19.21
CA ASN A 64 -0.19 -9.13 17.90
C ASN A 64 0.46 -8.15 16.91
N PHE A 65 1.35 -8.66 16.12
CA PHE A 65 1.96 -7.94 15.01
C PHE A 65 1.78 -8.75 13.72
N ASN A 66 1.19 -8.12 12.71
CA ASN A 66 1.01 -8.69 11.39
C ASN A 66 1.54 -7.70 10.36
N ALA A 67 2.37 -8.19 9.44
CA ALA A 67 2.83 -7.42 8.30
C ALA A 67 2.62 -8.24 7.03
N ASN A 68 2.07 -7.61 6.02
CA ASN A 68 1.98 -8.12 4.66
C ASN A 68 2.36 -6.97 3.74
N THR A 69 3.58 -6.98 3.25
CA THR A 69 4.13 -5.89 2.47
C THR A 69 4.62 -6.38 1.12
N THR A 70 4.35 -5.60 0.09
CA THR A 70 4.85 -5.81 -1.25
C THR A 70 5.44 -4.51 -1.76
N TYR A 71 6.68 -4.57 -2.19
CA TYR A 71 7.38 -3.47 -2.84
C TYR A 71 7.91 -3.94 -4.20
N SER A 72 7.75 -3.13 -5.21
CA SER A 72 8.36 -3.32 -6.53
C SER A 72 8.92 -2.00 -7.04
N SER A 73 10.16 -2.03 -7.52
CA SER A 73 10.83 -0.84 -8.05
C SER A 73 10.36 -0.46 -9.47
N ASN A 74 9.77 -1.41 -10.19
CA ASN A 74 9.33 -1.18 -11.56
C ASN A 74 8.00 -1.89 -11.84
N GLY A 75 6.94 -1.11 -12.06
CA GLY A 75 5.61 -1.62 -12.37
C GLY A 75 5.49 -2.27 -13.76
N SER A 76 6.33 -1.86 -14.70
CA SER A 76 6.27 -2.37 -16.09
C SER A 76 6.82 -3.78 -16.24
N TYR A 77 7.59 -4.25 -15.26
CA TYR A 77 8.28 -5.54 -15.38
C TYR A 77 7.32 -6.73 -15.51
N ASN A 78 6.38 -6.88 -14.59
CA ASN A 78 5.44 -8.02 -14.61
C ASN A 78 4.63 -8.05 -15.90
N ARG A 79 4.34 -6.90 -16.47
CA ARG A 79 3.62 -6.78 -17.73
C ARG A 79 4.45 -7.26 -18.92
N ASN A 80 5.70 -6.85 -19.00
CA ASN A 80 6.54 -7.12 -20.17
C ASN A 80 7.11 -8.54 -20.17
N TYR A 81 7.32 -9.10 -18.98
CA TYR A 81 8.04 -10.36 -18.79
C TYR A 81 7.27 -11.42 -17.98
N GLY A 82 6.04 -11.12 -17.56
CA GLY A 82 5.21 -12.11 -16.88
C GLY A 82 4.91 -13.30 -17.77
N LEU A 83 5.13 -14.50 -17.26
CA LEU A 83 4.93 -15.75 -18.01
C LEU A 83 3.45 -16.08 -18.21
N ASN A 84 2.59 -15.58 -17.33
CA ASN A 84 1.15 -15.81 -17.39
C ASN A 84 0.36 -14.49 -17.28
N LEU A 85 -0.89 -14.54 -17.69
CA LEU A 85 -1.79 -13.38 -17.68
C LEU A 85 -1.97 -12.77 -16.29
N ALA A 86 -2.07 -13.61 -15.25
CA ALA A 86 -2.22 -13.14 -13.87
C ALA A 86 -1.02 -12.31 -13.39
N GLN A 87 0.21 -12.70 -13.75
CA GLN A 87 1.40 -11.91 -13.45
C GLN A 87 1.45 -10.59 -14.20
N ARG A 88 0.93 -10.56 -15.44
CA ARG A 88 0.84 -9.33 -16.25
C ARG A 88 -0.21 -8.37 -15.71
N MET A 89 -1.26 -8.90 -15.10
CA MET A 89 -2.35 -8.11 -14.51
C MET A 89 -2.07 -7.69 -13.06
N ASP A 90 -1.04 -8.23 -12.40
CA ASP A 90 -0.65 -7.83 -11.03
C ASP A 90 0.00 -6.44 -11.06
N GLN A 91 -0.85 -5.43 -11.02
CA GLN A 91 -0.50 -4.02 -11.24
C GLN A 91 -0.50 -3.21 -9.94
N LYS A 92 -0.83 -3.84 -8.82
CA LYS A 92 -0.96 -3.14 -7.54
C LYS A 92 0.01 -3.70 -6.51
N ALA A 93 0.75 -2.80 -5.86
CA ALA A 93 1.55 -3.12 -4.68
C ALA A 93 0.75 -2.71 -3.43
N THR A 94 0.29 -3.69 -2.69
CA THR A 94 -0.46 -3.46 -1.46
C THR A 94 0.37 -3.86 -0.26
N SER A 95 0.47 -2.97 0.70
CA SER A 95 1.18 -3.20 1.96
C SER A 95 0.25 -2.88 3.13
N ASN A 96 0.22 -3.77 4.10
CA ASN A 96 -0.57 -3.62 5.31
C ASN A 96 0.21 -4.12 6.52
N VAL A 97 0.40 -3.25 7.49
CA VAL A 97 1.05 -3.57 8.76
C VAL A 97 0.09 -3.23 9.89
N THR A 98 -0.16 -4.19 10.76
CA THR A 98 -1.07 -4.04 11.89
C THR A 98 -0.38 -4.44 13.17
N TYR A 99 -0.42 -3.58 14.16
CA TYR A 99 -0.05 -3.88 15.53
C TYR A 99 -1.27 -3.70 16.43
N SER A 100 -1.49 -4.63 17.33
CA SER A 100 -2.56 -4.51 18.33
C SER A 100 -2.10 -4.97 19.70
N LYS A 101 -2.58 -4.28 20.73
CA LYS A 101 -2.36 -4.62 22.13
C LYS A 101 -3.66 -4.55 22.90
N ARG A 102 -3.89 -5.55 23.73
CA ARG A 102 -5.06 -5.60 24.60
C ARG A 102 -4.64 -5.78 26.04
N TRP A 103 -5.22 -5.01 26.95
CA TRP A 103 -5.07 -5.10 28.38
C TRP A 103 -6.37 -5.66 29.00
N PRO A 104 -6.45 -6.97 29.24
CA PRO A 104 -7.70 -7.60 29.69
C PRO A 104 -8.22 -7.04 31.02
N LYS A 105 -7.30 -6.77 31.96
CA LYS A 105 -7.64 -6.25 33.29
C LYS A 105 -8.29 -4.86 33.25
N SER A 106 -7.75 -3.95 32.45
CA SER A 106 -8.28 -2.59 32.30
C SER A 106 -9.27 -2.45 31.14
N LYS A 107 -9.57 -3.55 30.44
CA LYS A 107 -10.46 -3.59 29.26
C LYS A 107 -10.05 -2.62 28.12
N ASN A 108 -8.80 -2.18 28.14
CA ASN A 108 -8.26 -1.28 27.10
C ASN A 108 -7.72 -2.07 25.91
N SER A 109 -7.80 -1.48 24.75
CA SER A 109 -7.14 -1.97 23.54
C SER A 109 -6.64 -0.81 22.68
N VAL A 110 -5.49 -1.04 22.07
CA VAL A 110 -4.89 -0.13 21.07
C VAL A 110 -4.63 -0.92 19.81
N SER A 111 -4.92 -0.33 18.67
CA SER A 111 -4.49 -0.84 17.38
C SER A 111 -3.87 0.27 16.54
N LEU A 112 -2.80 -0.10 15.85
CA LEU A 112 -2.11 0.72 14.86
C LEU A 112 -2.18 -0.02 13.53
N ASN A 113 -2.64 0.66 12.49
CA ASN A 113 -2.64 0.13 11.13
C ASN A 113 -1.93 1.11 10.20
N LEU A 114 -1.05 0.55 9.36
CA LEU A 114 -0.37 1.25 8.29
C LEU A 114 -0.74 0.55 6.99
N TYR A 115 -1.38 1.26 6.09
CA TYR A 115 -1.84 0.73 4.81
C TYR A 115 -1.32 1.57 3.66
N SER A 116 -0.87 0.91 2.61
CA SER A 116 -0.46 1.55 1.36
C SER A 116 -0.89 0.68 0.18
N ASN A 117 -1.50 1.30 -0.81
CA ASN A 117 -1.84 0.69 -2.08
C ASN A 117 -1.35 1.61 -3.21
N GLN A 118 -0.55 1.08 -4.10
CA GLN A 118 0.04 1.80 -5.23
C GLN A 118 -0.29 1.08 -6.54
N ASP A 119 -0.73 1.84 -7.54
CA ASP A 119 -0.86 1.34 -8.93
C ASP A 119 0.51 1.45 -9.63
N LEU A 120 1.06 0.32 -10.02
CA LEU A 120 2.38 0.22 -10.64
C LEU A 120 2.35 0.54 -12.16
N LEU A 121 1.18 0.70 -12.76
CA LEU A 121 1.02 1.00 -14.18
C LEU A 121 0.55 2.42 -14.46
N VAL A 122 0.39 3.24 -13.44
CA VAL A 122 -0.21 4.56 -13.59
C VAL A 122 0.55 5.44 -14.59
N ASP A 123 1.88 5.39 -14.59
CA ASP A 123 2.71 6.16 -15.51
C ASP A 123 2.46 5.81 -16.98
N LYS A 124 2.13 4.54 -17.25
CA LYS A 124 1.77 4.10 -18.61
C LYS A 124 0.34 4.47 -18.99
N LYS A 125 -0.52 4.69 -18.03
CA LYS A 125 -1.90 5.11 -18.27
C LYS A 125 -2.01 6.59 -18.62
N VAL A 126 -1.01 7.40 -18.28
CA VAL A 126 -0.95 8.83 -18.63
C VAL A 126 -0.03 9.13 -19.82
N ASP A 127 0.72 8.15 -20.29
CA ASP A 127 1.63 8.26 -21.43
C ASP A 127 0.84 8.00 -22.75
N ASN A 128 0.64 9.05 -23.54
CA ASN A 128 -0.11 9.00 -24.80
C ASN A 128 0.50 8.04 -25.83
N SER A 129 1.80 7.75 -25.73
CA SER A 129 2.49 6.79 -26.61
C SER A 129 2.26 5.32 -26.17
N SER A 130 1.66 5.12 -24.99
CA SER A 130 1.46 3.79 -24.42
C SER A 130 0.17 3.15 -24.91
N ASN A 131 0.22 1.87 -25.27
CA ASN A 131 -0.97 1.04 -25.55
C ASN A 131 -1.92 0.91 -24.33
N TYR A 132 -1.54 1.43 -23.16
CA TYR A 132 -2.32 1.44 -21.91
C TYR A 132 -2.84 2.82 -21.57
N TYR A 133 -2.65 3.79 -22.45
CA TYR A 133 -3.17 5.13 -22.24
C TYR A 133 -4.66 5.11 -21.94
N VAL A 134 -5.05 5.83 -20.91
CA VAL A 134 -6.45 6.02 -20.51
C VAL A 134 -6.79 7.48 -20.75
N SER A 135 -7.57 7.73 -21.79
CA SER A 135 -8.06 9.07 -22.07
C SER A 135 -9.04 9.52 -20.99
N PRO A 136 -8.86 10.69 -20.39
CA PRO A 136 -9.86 11.21 -19.46
C PRO A 136 -11.10 11.66 -20.25
N THR A 137 -12.28 11.36 -19.68
CA THR A 137 -13.58 11.63 -20.33
C THR A 137 -14.20 12.95 -19.90
N GLN A 138 -13.74 13.51 -18.79
CA GLN A 138 -14.32 14.71 -18.17
C GLN A 138 -13.22 15.56 -17.50
N PRO A 139 -13.45 16.90 -17.36
CA PRO A 139 -12.54 17.73 -16.59
C PRO A 139 -12.57 17.32 -15.12
N GLY A 140 -11.40 17.26 -14.49
CA GLY A 140 -11.27 16.86 -13.10
C GLY A 140 -11.32 15.35 -12.84
N SER A 141 -11.33 14.49 -13.89
CA SER A 141 -11.13 13.05 -13.75
C SER A 141 -9.84 12.76 -12.97
N GLN A 142 -9.87 11.77 -12.09
CA GLN A 142 -8.74 11.41 -11.25
C GLN A 142 -8.23 10.00 -11.56
N LEU A 143 -6.95 9.87 -11.82
CA LEU A 143 -6.28 8.59 -11.95
C LEU A 143 -5.38 8.36 -10.72
N ASN A 144 -5.76 7.42 -9.87
CA ASN A 144 -5.07 7.17 -8.62
C ASN A 144 -3.69 6.55 -8.83
N ILE A 145 -2.66 7.17 -8.27
CA ILE A 145 -1.29 6.68 -8.20
C ILE A 145 -1.13 5.82 -6.95
N SER A 146 -1.43 6.40 -5.80
CA SER A 146 -1.33 5.70 -4.52
C SER A 146 -2.35 6.21 -3.52
N ASN A 147 -2.84 5.29 -2.70
CA ASN A 147 -3.65 5.58 -1.53
C ASN A 147 -2.93 5.04 -0.31
N ARG A 148 -2.69 5.89 0.68
CA ARG A 148 -2.01 5.53 1.92
C ARG A 148 -2.87 5.94 3.11
N THR A 149 -2.87 5.09 4.13
CA THR A 149 -3.41 5.42 5.45
C THR A 149 -2.28 5.22 6.45
N LEU A 150 -1.64 6.32 6.85
CA LEU A 150 -0.39 6.31 7.60
C LEU A 150 -0.37 7.45 8.63
N PRO A 151 -0.64 7.18 9.91
CA PRO A 151 -1.20 5.99 10.52
C PRO A 151 -2.72 6.00 10.64
N LYS A 152 -3.30 4.83 10.93
CA LYS A 152 -4.61 4.71 11.57
C LYS A 152 -4.41 4.17 12.97
N ILE A 153 -4.73 4.96 13.98
CA ILE A 153 -4.62 4.60 15.40
C ILE A 153 -6.02 4.51 15.97
N SER A 154 -6.32 3.41 16.63
CA SER A 154 -7.57 3.24 17.38
C SER A 154 -7.25 2.91 18.82
N PHE A 155 -7.88 3.63 19.73
CA PHE A 155 -7.94 3.29 21.14
C PHE A 155 -9.37 3.00 21.54
N ARG A 156 -9.58 1.95 22.34
CA ARG A 156 -10.91 1.59 22.83
C ARG A 156 -10.82 1.13 24.27
N HIS A 157 -11.66 1.68 25.12
CA HIS A 157 -11.99 1.16 26.44
C HIS A 157 -13.27 0.37 26.35
N GLY A 158 -13.21 -0.91 26.74
CA GLY A 158 -14.40 -1.78 26.79
C GLY A 158 -15.32 -1.40 27.95
N GLN A 159 -16.58 -1.78 27.83
CA GLN A 159 -17.60 -1.46 28.81
C GLN A 159 -17.18 -1.82 30.24
N SER A 160 -17.22 -0.85 31.14
CA SER A 160 -16.87 -0.95 32.55
C SER A 160 -17.93 -0.29 33.42
N SER A 161 -18.11 -0.78 34.62
CA SER A 161 -18.94 -0.08 35.62
C SER A 161 -18.26 1.22 36.04
N LEU A 162 -18.98 2.32 36.08
CA LEU A 162 -18.49 3.61 36.50
C LEU A 162 -18.17 3.61 38.01
N PHE A 163 -18.94 2.86 38.80
CA PHE A 163 -18.77 2.75 40.23
C PHE A 163 -18.33 1.33 40.60
N PRO A 164 -17.32 1.16 41.46
CA PRO A 164 -16.89 -0.17 41.90
C PRO A 164 -18.03 -0.88 42.62
N THR A 165 -18.30 -2.10 42.22
CA THR A 165 -19.34 -2.93 42.84
C THR A 165 -18.74 -3.60 44.05
N SER A 166 -19.22 -3.25 45.26
CA SER A 166 -18.98 -4.06 46.45
C SER A 166 -19.84 -5.35 46.36
N ALA A 167 -19.23 -6.48 46.69
CA ALA A 167 -19.79 -7.81 46.40
C ALA A 167 -21.21 -8.06 46.96
N ASN A 168 -21.65 -7.33 47.97
CA ASN A 168 -22.86 -7.62 48.71
C ASN A 168 -24.02 -6.62 48.57
N ILE A 169 -23.86 -5.50 47.88
CA ILE A 169 -24.91 -4.49 47.76
C ILE A 169 -25.00 -3.99 46.30
N LYS A 170 -26.02 -4.46 45.59
CA LYS A 170 -26.38 -3.94 44.28
C LYS A 170 -27.18 -2.65 44.43
N LYS A 171 -26.57 -1.52 44.19
CA LYS A 171 -27.22 -0.21 44.13
C LYS A 171 -27.54 0.14 42.70
N TRP A 172 -28.55 0.98 42.44
CA TRP A 172 -28.99 1.35 41.11
C TRP A 172 -27.85 1.98 40.27
N TYR A 173 -26.94 2.73 40.85
CA TYR A 173 -25.82 3.37 40.16
C TYR A 173 -24.71 2.38 39.74
N ASN A 174 -24.70 1.14 40.26
CA ASN A 174 -23.77 0.10 39.85
C ASN A 174 -24.09 -0.43 38.43
N THR A 175 -25.29 -0.11 37.92
CA THR A 175 -25.72 -0.45 36.56
C THR A 175 -25.22 0.57 35.52
N ILE A 176 -24.67 1.70 35.99
CA ILE A 176 -24.14 2.71 35.09
C ILE A 176 -22.81 2.19 34.52
N MET A 177 -22.86 1.92 33.23
CA MET A 177 -21.71 1.43 32.45
C MET A 177 -21.19 2.55 31.57
N TRP A 178 -19.88 2.57 31.37
CA TRP A 178 -19.24 3.50 30.46
C TRP A 178 -18.27 2.78 29.53
N ASN A 179 -18.10 3.32 28.37
CA ASN A 179 -17.09 2.95 27.37
C ASN A 179 -16.67 4.19 26.62
N TYR A 180 -15.49 4.19 26.09
CA TYR A 180 -15.04 5.24 25.19
C TYR A 180 -14.03 4.70 24.19
N GLY A 181 -13.88 5.41 23.09
CA GLY A 181 -12.89 5.11 22.09
C GLY A 181 -12.60 6.35 21.26
N PHE A 182 -11.43 6.40 20.70
CA PHE A 182 -11.09 7.39 19.70
C PHE A 182 -10.29 6.75 18.56
N ASN A 183 -10.42 7.35 17.39
CA ASN A 183 -9.67 6.95 16.22
C ASN A 183 -8.99 8.18 15.63
N TYR A 184 -7.74 8.03 15.28
CA TYR A 184 -7.01 8.97 14.45
C TYR A 184 -6.70 8.31 13.11
N THR A 185 -6.93 9.01 12.04
CA THR A 185 -6.63 8.49 10.70
C THR A 185 -6.02 9.61 9.86
N LYS A 186 -4.83 9.36 9.34
CA LYS A 186 -4.22 10.20 8.31
C LYS A 186 -4.27 9.45 6.98
N LYS A 187 -4.90 10.07 5.98
CA LYS A 187 -5.01 9.55 4.62
C LYS A 187 -4.23 10.43 3.67
N GLU A 188 -3.52 9.80 2.77
CA GLU A 188 -2.81 10.45 1.68
C GLU A 188 -3.27 9.80 0.38
N LYS A 189 -3.68 10.61 -0.58
CA LYS A 189 -4.05 10.17 -1.92
C LYS A 189 -3.22 10.95 -2.94
N LYS A 190 -2.47 10.23 -3.75
CA LYS A 190 -1.71 10.78 -4.85
C LYS A 190 -2.38 10.38 -6.16
N TYR A 191 -2.63 11.34 -7.05
CA TYR A 191 -3.36 11.08 -8.29
C TYR A 191 -2.96 12.08 -9.37
N TYR A 192 -3.15 11.69 -10.63
CA TYR A 192 -3.17 12.61 -11.75
C TYR A 192 -4.57 13.17 -11.94
N LYS A 193 -4.65 14.45 -12.31
CA LYS A 193 -5.91 15.16 -12.57
C LYS A 193 -5.96 15.54 -14.04
N SER A 194 -7.14 15.40 -14.67
CA SER A 194 -7.33 15.84 -16.05
C SER A 194 -7.64 17.32 -16.13
N THR A 195 -7.15 17.94 -17.19
CA THR A 195 -7.44 19.32 -17.61
C THR A 195 -7.90 19.33 -19.07
N PHE A 196 -8.55 20.40 -19.47
CA PHE A 196 -8.84 20.62 -20.88
C PHE A 196 -7.57 21.08 -21.58
N SER A 197 -7.26 20.47 -22.71
CA SER A 197 -6.13 20.82 -23.57
C SER A 197 -6.64 21.52 -24.82
N ASP A 198 -6.36 22.83 -24.94
CA ASP A 198 -6.77 23.62 -26.10
C ASP A 198 -6.11 23.12 -27.39
N SER A 199 -4.87 22.62 -27.29
CA SER A 199 -4.12 22.12 -28.46
C SER A 199 -4.72 20.84 -29.04
N LEU A 200 -5.34 19.98 -28.20
CA LEU A 200 -5.96 18.71 -28.61
C LEU A 200 -7.47 18.85 -28.76
N ASN A 201 -8.07 19.97 -28.37
CA ASN A 201 -9.50 20.19 -28.24
C ASN A 201 -10.20 19.02 -27.49
N SER A 202 -9.55 18.50 -26.47
CA SER A 202 -9.97 17.34 -25.70
C SER A 202 -9.40 17.38 -24.29
N PHE A 203 -9.86 16.48 -23.43
CA PHE A 203 -9.30 16.33 -22.09
C PHE A 203 -8.01 15.50 -22.12
N ASP A 204 -6.98 15.96 -21.43
CA ASP A 204 -5.72 15.24 -21.19
C ASP A 204 -5.32 15.36 -19.72
N TRP A 205 -4.36 14.54 -19.31
CA TRP A 205 -3.77 14.61 -17.98
C TRP A 205 -2.93 15.89 -17.86
N ALA A 206 -3.06 16.58 -16.71
CA ALA A 206 -2.32 17.80 -16.45
C ALA A 206 -0.80 17.57 -16.61
N ARG A 207 -0.14 18.43 -17.36
CA ARG A 207 1.29 18.34 -17.66
C ARG A 207 2.00 19.64 -17.29
N ASP A 208 3.29 19.53 -16.96
CA ASP A 208 4.15 20.68 -16.77
C ASP A 208 4.57 21.29 -18.13
N SER A 209 5.34 22.39 -18.09
CA SER A 209 5.88 23.05 -19.27
C SER A 209 6.82 22.17 -20.10
N PHE A 210 7.31 21.07 -19.54
CA PHE A 210 8.17 20.09 -20.21
C PHE A 210 7.39 18.88 -20.74
N GLY A 211 6.07 18.87 -20.58
CA GLY A 211 5.20 17.78 -21.02
C GLY A 211 5.09 16.59 -20.07
N ASN A 212 5.67 16.65 -18.88
CA ASN A 212 5.56 15.58 -17.89
C ASN A 212 4.22 15.67 -17.15
N PRO A 213 3.55 14.54 -16.86
CA PRO A 213 2.30 14.56 -16.12
C PRO A 213 2.52 15.05 -14.67
N ILE A 214 1.66 15.97 -14.24
CA ILE A 214 1.70 16.57 -12.90
C ILE A 214 0.83 15.74 -11.96
N ASP A 215 1.41 15.28 -10.85
CA ASP A 215 0.65 14.63 -9.80
C ASP A 215 0.12 15.62 -8.75
N THR A 216 -0.96 15.26 -8.11
CA THR A 216 -1.59 16.02 -7.02
C THR A 216 -1.60 15.16 -5.77
N LEU A 217 -1.14 15.74 -4.65
CA LEU A 217 -1.19 15.12 -3.34
C LEU A 217 -2.36 15.71 -2.54
N PHE A 218 -3.29 14.87 -2.16
CA PHE A 218 -4.36 15.18 -1.21
C PHE A 218 -4.04 14.52 0.13
N GLN A 219 -4.11 15.31 1.20
CA GLN A 219 -3.94 14.84 2.57
C GLN A 219 -5.18 15.17 3.37
N ASP A 220 -5.67 14.21 4.14
CA ASP A 220 -6.78 14.34 5.05
C ASP A 220 -6.42 13.64 6.36
N ASP A 221 -6.50 14.36 7.45
CA ASP A 221 -6.28 13.82 8.78
C ASP A 221 -7.40 14.23 9.72
N GLY A 222 -7.79 13.33 10.62
CA GLY A 222 -8.91 13.60 11.51
C GLY A 222 -8.99 12.64 12.68
N TRP A 223 -9.65 13.14 13.72
CA TRP A 223 -10.04 12.40 14.90
C TRP A 223 -11.54 12.10 14.85
N THR A 224 -11.91 10.88 15.21
CA THR A 224 -13.32 10.48 15.42
C THR A 224 -13.46 9.84 16.78
N HIS A 225 -14.53 10.17 17.47
CA HIS A 225 -14.88 9.69 18.80
C HIS A 225 -15.97 8.62 18.74
#